data_9e3aa01ba14846606ea8121eeb029ee4
#
_entry.id   9e3aa01ba14846606ea8121eeb029ee4
#
_cell.length_a   1.000
_cell.length_b   1.000
_cell.length_c   1.000
_cell.angle_alpha   90.00
_cell.angle_beta   90.00
_cell.angle_gamma   90.00
#
_symmetry.space_group_name_H-M   'P 1'
#
loop_
_entity.id
_entity.type
_entity.pdbx_description
1 polymer ?
#
loop_
_entity_poly.entity_id
_entity_poly.type
_entity_poly.pdbx_seq_one_letter_code
_entity_poly.pdbx_strand_id
1 'polypeptide(L)'
;MSRASLALAAVAAFGLTGMSGPAQAADAGILSATGCASNAGSTDGSGSVCLEIKGTKLHVDSFKLSKKSNNRAWTDRPILEIGSTYGYYGTLENASRTETVTVGSAINQSFANNTKACGWWEKYPGTKACVTIHN
;
A
#
# COMPACT_ATOMS: atom_id res chain seq x y z
N MET A 1 74.31 3.83 -11.04
CA MET A 1 73.72 4.41 -10.36
C MET A 1 72.41 4.45 -10.41
N SER A 2 71.73 4.35 -10.03
CA SER A 2 70.65 4.68 -9.70
C SER A 2 69.51 4.50 -10.10
N ARG A 3 68.80 4.52 -9.88
CA ARG A 3 67.68 4.65 -9.47
C ARG A 3 66.63 4.38 -9.46
N ALA A 4 65.72 4.22 -9.41
CA ALA A 4 64.93 4.29 -8.80
C ALA A 4 63.72 4.40 -8.72
N SER A 5 62.94 4.11 -8.50
CA SER A 5 61.84 4.36 -8.10
C SER A 5 60.78 4.27 -8.36
N LEU A 6 59.96 4.16 -8.15
CA LEU A 6 59.05 4.18 -7.70
C LEU A 6 57.84 4.20 -7.59
N ALA A 7 57.15 4.04 -7.49
CA ALA A 7 56.18 4.15 -7.15
C ALA A 7 55.12 4.17 -7.06
N LEU A 8 54.43 4.07 -6.98
CA LEU A 8 53.51 4.12 -6.69
C LEU A 8 52.35 4.12 -6.48
N ALA A 9 51.81 3.96 -6.40
CA ALA A 9 50.89 4.04 -6.09
C ALA A 9 49.77 4.05 -5.91
N ALA A 10 49.23 3.97 -5.90
CA ALA A 10 48.30 4.05 -5.66
C ALA A 10 47.23 3.98 -5.38
N VAL A 11 46.71 3.89 -5.45
CA VAL A 11 45.77 3.91 -5.21
C VAL A 11 44.65 3.85 -4.95
N ALA A 12 44.13 3.80 -4.87
CA ALA A 12 43.24 3.81 -4.65
C ALA A 12 42.10 3.75 -4.37
N ALA A 13 41.59 3.77 -4.40
CA ALA A 13 40.65 3.76 -4.11
C ALA A 13 39.57 3.69 -3.89
N PHE A 14 39.14 3.59 -3.95
CA PHE A 14 38.22 3.58 -3.78
C PHE A 14 37.13 3.56 -3.48
N GLY A 15 36.65 3.58 -3.52
CA GLY A 15 35.81 3.64 -3.32
C GLY A 15 34.74 3.47 -2.85
N LEU A 16 34.43 3.41 -2.86
CA LEU A 16 33.66 3.30 -2.58
C LEU A 16 32.58 3.36 -2.25
N THR A 17 32.32 3.45 -2.29
CA THR A 17 31.55 3.61 -2.08
C THR A 17 30.42 3.64 -1.92
N GLY A 18 29.89 3.74 -1.97
CA GLY A 18 28.96 3.89 -1.92
C GLY A 18 27.96 3.61 -1.59
N MET A 19 27.82 3.42 -1.79
CA MET A 19 27.03 3.21 -1.64
C MET A 19 25.94 3.19 -1.25
N SER A 20 25.64 3.19 -1.00
CA SER A 20 24.71 3.26 -0.33
C SER A 20 23.68 3.78 -0.81
N GLY A 21 23.66 4.50 -1.26
CA GLY A 21 22.63 5.11 -1.58
C GLY A 21 21.64 4.46 -2.20
N PRO A 22 21.83 3.67 -2.76
CA PRO A 22 20.97 3.05 -3.43
C PRO A 22 19.75 2.74 -2.87
N ALA A 23 19.76 2.27 -1.89
CA ALA A 23 18.61 1.78 -1.37
C ALA A 23 17.56 2.75 -1.46
N GLN A 24 17.87 3.90 -1.23
CA GLN A 24 16.89 4.80 -1.23
C GLN A 24 16.42 5.12 -2.51
N ALA A 25 17.15 5.15 -3.43
CA ALA A 25 16.67 5.51 -4.73
C ALA A 25 15.62 4.53 -5.19
N ALA A 26 15.81 3.31 -4.86
CA ALA A 26 14.87 2.33 -5.28
C ALA A 26 13.53 2.53 -4.60
N ASP A 27 13.55 2.89 -3.36
CA ASP A 27 12.31 3.01 -2.62
C ASP A 27 11.53 4.25 -3.03
N ALA A 28 12.21 5.25 -3.47
CA ALA A 28 11.59 6.52 -3.72
C ALA A 28 10.49 6.50 -4.77
N GLY A 29 10.47 5.54 -5.64
CA GLY A 29 9.45 5.47 -6.66
C GLY A 29 8.32 4.50 -6.38
N ILE A 30 8.36 3.79 -5.28
CA ILE A 30 7.39 2.75 -5.00
C ILE A 30 6.28 3.26 -4.11
N LEU A 31 5.06 3.07 -4.55
CA LEU A 31 3.90 3.30 -3.71
C LEU A 31 3.45 1.95 -3.16
N SER A 32 3.59 1.80 -1.87
CA SER A 32 3.02 0.66 -1.18
C SER A 32 2.54 1.19 0.16
N ALA A 33 1.26 1.41 0.25
CA ALA A 33 0.67 2.03 1.42
C ALA A 33 -0.49 1.19 1.93
N THR A 34 -0.58 1.09 3.24
CA THR A 34 -1.66 0.36 3.90
C THR A 34 -2.30 1.28 4.93
N GLY A 35 -3.60 1.39 4.89
CA GLY A 35 -4.39 2.09 5.89
C GLY A 35 -5.42 1.15 6.46
N CYS A 36 -5.67 1.27 7.75
CA CYS A 36 -6.67 0.43 8.41
C CYS A 36 -7.58 1.28 9.27
N ALA A 37 -8.82 0.81 9.40
CA ALA A 37 -9.80 1.37 10.30
C ALA A 37 -10.45 0.23 11.07
N SER A 38 -10.81 0.50 12.31
CA SER A 38 -11.37 -0.54 13.15
C SER A 38 -12.43 0.04 14.08
N ASN A 39 -13.47 -0.73 14.29
CA ASN A 39 -14.46 -0.45 15.32
C ASN A 39 -14.50 -1.66 16.25
N ALA A 40 -13.33 -2.00 16.77
CA ALA A 40 -13.13 -3.25 17.50
C ALA A 40 -14.00 -3.39 18.75
N GLY A 41 -14.45 -2.29 19.33
CA GLY A 41 -15.33 -2.33 20.48
C GLY A 41 -16.79 -2.49 20.13
N SER A 42 -17.13 -2.50 18.87
CA SER A 42 -18.51 -2.57 18.42
C SER A 42 -18.98 -4.00 18.24
N THR A 43 -20.24 -4.24 18.50
CA THR A 43 -20.87 -5.54 18.25
C THR A 43 -21.71 -5.52 16.98
N ASP A 44 -21.60 -4.46 16.20
CA ASP A 44 -22.44 -4.28 15.02
C ASP A 44 -21.96 -5.03 13.77
N GLY A 45 -20.79 -5.65 13.82
CA GLY A 45 -20.25 -6.38 12.68
C GLY A 45 -19.34 -5.56 11.77
N SER A 46 -19.03 -4.32 12.14
CA SER A 46 -18.17 -3.48 11.31
C SER A 46 -16.74 -4.01 11.22
N GLY A 47 -16.23 -4.62 12.28
CA GLY A 47 -14.94 -5.27 12.28
C GLY A 47 -13.76 -4.36 12.00
N SER A 48 -12.70 -4.93 11.43
CA SER A 48 -11.50 -4.20 11.03
C SER A 48 -11.38 -4.24 9.52
N VAL A 49 -11.11 -3.09 8.92
CA VAL A 49 -10.98 -2.94 7.47
C VAL A 49 -9.59 -2.41 7.16
N CYS A 50 -8.91 -3.03 6.22
CA CYS A 50 -7.58 -2.56 5.77
C CYS A 50 -7.57 -2.41 4.26
N LEU A 51 -6.98 -1.32 3.80
CA LEU A 51 -6.77 -1.06 2.38
C LEU A 51 -5.29 -1.02 2.09
N GLU A 52 -4.86 -1.80 1.11
CA GLU A 52 -3.49 -1.78 0.61
C GLU A 52 -3.51 -1.30 -0.83
N ILE A 53 -2.71 -0.30 -1.13
CA ILE A 53 -2.54 0.22 -2.49
C ILE A 53 -1.12 -0.06 -2.92
N LYS A 54 -0.95 -0.60 -4.11
CA LYS A 54 0.38 -0.84 -4.70
C LYS A 54 0.52 -0.12 -6.01
N GLY A 55 1.70 0.43 -6.23
CA GLY A 55 1.99 1.14 -7.47
C GLY A 55 3.36 1.77 -7.45
N THR A 56 3.57 2.72 -8.33
CA THR A 56 4.83 3.45 -8.46
C THR A 56 4.52 4.93 -8.62
N LYS A 57 5.03 5.75 -7.71
CA LYS A 57 4.76 7.19 -7.71
C LYS A 57 3.24 7.42 -7.66
N LEU A 58 2.70 8.06 -8.66
CA LEU A 58 1.28 8.38 -8.73
C LEU A 58 0.47 7.34 -9.52
N HIS A 59 1.14 6.33 -10.04
CA HIS A 59 0.47 5.26 -10.77
C HIS A 59 0.11 4.11 -9.83
N VAL A 60 -1.16 3.79 -9.75
CA VAL A 60 -1.65 2.70 -8.92
C VAL A 60 -1.83 1.47 -9.80
N ASP A 61 -1.14 0.39 -9.42
CA ASP A 61 -1.23 -0.88 -10.14
C ASP A 61 -2.43 -1.69 -9.68
N SER A 62 -2.62 -1.79 -8.38
CA SER A 62 -3.65 -2.66 -7.81
C SER A 62 -3.99 -2.26 -6.39
N PHE A 63 -5.05 -2.85 -5.88
CA PHE A 63 -5.43 -2.70 -4.48
C PHE A 63 -5.83 -4.05 -3.87
N LYS A 64 -5.83 -4.09 -2.55
CA LYS A 64 -6.46 -5.13 -1.77
C LYS A 64 -7.24 -4.48 -0.65
N LEU A 65 -8.47 -4.93 -0.46
CA LEU A 65 -9.33 -4.47 0.62
C LEU A 65 -9.76 -5.68 1.43
N SER A 66 -9.53 -5.64 2.73
CA SER A 66 -9.88 -6.76 3.60
C SER A 66 -10.80 -6.32 4.71
N LYS A 67 -11.60 -7.26 5.18
CA LYS A 67 -12.42 -7.09 6.38
C LYS A 67 -12.26 -8.31 7.25
N LYS A 68 -11.91 -8.08 8.50
CA LYS A 68 -11.82 -9.13 9.50
C LYS A 68 -13.04 -9.02 10.41
N SER A 69 -13.71 -10.15 10.61
CA SER A 69 -14.87 -10.22 11.46
C SER A 69 -14.52 -9.90 12.92
N ASN A 70 -15.45 -9.29 13.63
CA ASN A 70 -15.33 -9.08 15.06
C ASN A 70 -16.21 -10.08 15.81
N ASN A 71 -16.00 -11.36 15.52
CA ASN A 71 -16.70 -12.49 16.12
C ASN A 71 -18.17 -12.59 15.70
N ARG A 72 -18.47 -12.15 14.48
CA ARG A 72 -19.80 -12.20 13.91
C ARG A 72 -19.71 -12.54 12.42
N ALA A 73 -20.54 -13.47 11.97
CA ALA A 73 -20.65 -13.77 10.55
C ALA A 73 -21.26 -12.60 9.81
N TRP A 74 -20.85 -12.36 8.58
CA TRP A 74 -21.36 -11.24 7.81
C TRP A 74 -21.43 -11.55 6.32
N THR A 75 -22.30 -10.79 5.65
CA THR A 75 -22.38 -10.77 4.17
C THR A 75 -22.42 -9.31 3.78
N ASP A 76 -21.48 -8.89 2.94
CA ASP A 76 -21.36 -7.50 2.56
C ASP A 76 -20.54 -7.41 1.27
N ARG A 77 -20.46 -6.22 0.69
CA ARG A 77 -19.69 -5.99 -0.53
C ARG A 77 -18.66 -4.90 -0.34
N PRO A 78 -17.48 -5.06 -0.95
CA PRO A 78 -16.43 -4.07 -0.84
C PRO A 78 -16.65 -2.90 -1.79
N ILE A 79 -16.28 -1.71 -1.34
CA ILE A 79 -16.34 -0.49 -2.12
C ILE A 79 -15.00 0.22 -1.99
N LEU A 80 -14.47 0.72 -3.09
CA LEU A 80 -13.26 1.53 -3.10
C LEU A 80 -13.49 2.77 -3.95
N GLU A 81 -13.07 3.91 -3.44
CA GLU A 81 -13.06 5.15 -4.21
C GLU A 81 -11.67 5.75 -4.15
N ILE A 82 -11.16 6.20 -5.29
CA ILE A 82 -9.90 6.92 -5.36
C ILE A 82 -10.19 8.27 -5.98
N GLY A 83 -10.15 9.32 -5.16
CA GLY A 83 -10.55 10.64 -5.57
C GLY A 83 -11.97 10.64 -6.08
N SER A 84 -12.21 11.38 -7.15
CA SER A 84 -13.51 11.41 -7.81
C SER A 84 -13.48 10.70 -9.17
N THR A 85 -12.38 10.04 -9.51
CA THR A 85 -12.16 9.51 -10.84
C THR A 85 -12.17 8.00 -10.94
N TYR A 86 -12.12 7.30 -9.83
CA TYR A 86 -12.11 5.84 -9.83
C TYR A 86 -13.02 5.30 -8.74
N GLY A 87 -13.84 4.33 -9.10
CA GLY A 87 -14.69 3.63 -8.17
C GLY A 87 -14.70 2.13 -8.48
N TYR A 88 -14.68 1.33 -7.44
CA TYR A 88 -14.82 -0.11 -7.52
C TYR A 88 -15.98 -0.51 -6.62
N TYR A 89 -16.87 -1.33 -7.16
CA TYR A 89 -18.03 -1.81 -6.45
C TYR A 89 -18.05 -3.33 -6.62
N GLY A 90 -17.66 -4.04 -5.61
CA GLY A 90 -17.46 -5.48 -5.70
C GLY A 90 -18.76 -6.29 -5.56
N THR A 91 -18.60 -7.60 -5.58
CA THR A 91 -19.71 -8.52 -5.39
C THR A 91 -19.88 -8.83 -3.90
N LEU A 92 -21.00 -9.41 -3.54
CA LEU A 92 -21.25 -9.82 -2.16
C LEU A 92 -20.27 -10.92 -1.74
N GLU A 93 -19.69 -10.73 -0.56
CA GLU A 93 -18.80 -11.69 0.07
C GLU A 93 -19.43 -12.18 1.37
N ASN A 94 -19.12 -13.40 1.73
CA ASN A 94 -19.60 -14.01 2.98
C ASN A 94 -18.42 -14.38 3.85
N ALA A 95 -18.55 -14.19 5.13
CA ALA A 95 -17.51 -14.56 6.08
C ALA A 95 -18.09 -15.19 7.33
N SER A 96 -17.39 -16.17 7.89
CA SER A 96 -17.69 -16.73 9.19
C SER A 96 -17.19 -15.76 10.28
N ARG A 97 -17.46 -16.11 11.53
CA ARG A 97 -17.21 -15.20 12.66
C ARG A 97 -15.74 -14.83 12.88
N THR A 98 -14.84 -15.64 12.41
CA THR A 98 -13.40 -15.41 12.66
C THR A 98 -12.61 -15.22 11.38
N GLU A 99 -13.29 -15.14 10.25
CA GLU A 99 -12.66 -15.12 8.95
C GLU A 99 -12.27 -13.71 8.52
N THR A 100 -11.15 -13.60 7.80
CA THR A 100 -10.78 -12.37 7.10
C THR A 100 -11.00 -12.61 5.61
N VAL A 101 -11.79 -11.74 4.99
CA VAL A 101 -12.01 -11.79 3.55
C VAL A 101 -11.21 -10.66 2.91
N THR A 102 -10.47 -11.00 1.87
CA THR A 102 -9.67 -10.04 1.11
C THR A 102 -10.11 -10.06 -0.33
N VAL A 103 -10.39 -8.89 -0.88
CA VAL A 103 -10.70 -8.72 -2.30
C VAL A 103 -9.66 -7.79 -2.90
N GLY A 104 -9.43 -7.90 -4.19
CA GLY A 104 -8.49 -7.03 -4.87
C GLY A 104 -8.70 -7.06 -6.36
N SER A 105 -8.13 -6.08 -7.02
CA SER A 105 -8.20 -5.96 -8.47
C SER A 105 -7.08 -5.08 -8.98
N ALA A 106 -6.76 -5.23 -10.26
CA ALA A 106 -5.88 -4.33 -10.95
C ALA A 106 -6.60 -3.00 -11.19
N ILE A 107 -5.86 -1.91 -11.12
CA ILE A 107 -6.39 -0.58 -11.38
C ILE A 107 -5.69 0.03 -12.60
N ASN A 108 -4.35 -0.01 -12.60
CA ASN A 108 -3.52 0.50 -13.71
C ASN A 108 -3.88 1.92 -14.14
N GLN A 109 -3.93 2.82 -13.18
CA GLN A 109 -4.31 4.20 -13.43
C GLN A 109 -3.46 5.16 -12.60
N SER A 110 -3.15 6.32 -13.16
CA SER A 110 -2.44 7.37 -12.45
C SER A 110 -3.40 8.38 -11.85
N PHE A 111 -3.04 8.92 -10.71
CA PHE A 111 -3.86 9.88 -9.97
C PHE A 111 -3.04 11.14 -9.65
N ALA A 112 -3.73 12.21 -9.31
CA ALA A 112 -3.07 13.44 -8.91
C ALA A 112 -2.37 13.24 -7.55
N ASN A 113 -1.34 14.03 -7.30
CA ASN A 113 -0.65 14.02 -6.02
C ASN A 113 -1.63 14.39 -4.90
N ASN A 114 -1.53 13.69 -3.80
CA ASN A 114 -2.41 13.86 -2.62
C ASN A 114 -3.85 13.39 -2.82
N THR A 115 -4.09 12.52 -3.78
CA THR A 115 -5.41 11.91 -3.94
C THR A 115 -5.63 10.90 -2.83
N LYS A 116 -6.80 10.92 -2.22
CA LYS A 116 -7.15 9.99 -1.17
C LYS A 116 -7.84 8.76 -1.76
N ALA A 117 -7.40 7.60 -1.34
CA ALA A 117 -8.04 6.33 -1.67
C ALA A 117 -8.66 5.78 -0.40
N CYS A 118 -9.93 5.47 -0.42
CA CYS A 118 -10.65 4.94 0.73
C CYS A 118 -11.44 3.71 0.35
N GLY A 119 -11.34 2.68 1.19
CA GLY A 119 -12.10 1.46 1.01
C GLY A 119 -12.96 1.18 2.23
N TRP A 120 -14.15 0.64 2.00
CA TRP A 120 -15.05 0.26 3.06
C TRP A 120 -15.99 -0.84 2.57
N TRP A 121 -16.83 -1.32 3.48
CA TRP A 121 -17.83 -2.31 3.14
C TRP A 121 -19.19 -1.65 3.23
N GLU A 122 -20.03 -1.93 2.27
CA GLU A 122 -21.26 -1.17 2.01
C GLU A 122 -22.13 -0.91 3.22
N LYS A 123 -22.25 -1.89 4.11
CA LYS A 123 -23.10 -1.75 5.29
C LYS A 123 -22.49 -0.89 6.38
N TYR A 124 -21.20 -0.59 6.31
CA TYR A 124 -20.48 0.12 7.37
C TYR A 124 -19.66 1.27 6.81
N PRO A 125 -20.31 2.27 6.22
CA PRO A 125 -19.58 3.38 5.62
C PRO A 125 -18.81 4.25 6.62
N GLY A 126 -19.07 4.07 7.91
CA GLY A 126 -18.33 4.78 8.95
C GLY A 126 -16.97 4.16 9.25
N THR A 127 -16.67 2.96 8.76
CA THR A 127 -15.39 2.29 8.98
C THR A 127 -14.63 2.24 7.65
N LYS A 128 -14.02 3.36 7.31
CA LYS A 128 -13.27 3.51 6.06
C LYS A 128 -11.78 3.46 6.31
N ALA A 129 -11.10 2.61 5.56
CA ALA A 129 -9.65 2.55 5.55
C ALA A 129 -9.16 3.42 4.41
N CYS A 130 -8.30 4.38 4.69
CA CYS A 130 -7.85 5.34 3.70
C CYS A 130 -6.33 5.42 3.65
N VAL A 131 -5.80 5.68 2.45
CA VAL A 131 -4.40 6.01 2.24
C VAL A 131 -4.35 7.19 1.29
N THR A 132 -3.25 7.95 1.34
CA THR A 132 -3.04 9.07 0.43
C THR A 132 -2.01 8.68 -0.61
N ILE A 133 -2.36 8.88 -1.88
CA ILE A 133 -1.46 8.65 -3.00
C ILE A 133 -0.64 9.91 -3.17
N HIS A 134 0.66 9.80 -3.05
CA HIS A 134 1.54 10.95 -3.16
C HIS A 134 2.88 10.55 -3.76
N ASN A 135 3.57 11.57 -4.27
CA ASN A 135 4.88 11.41 -4.85
C ASN A 135 5.94 11.22 -3.79
#